data_07a9cb07d97a19ad2fa2f2ae539c83b1
#
_entry.id   07a9cb07d97a19ad2fa2f2ae539c83b1
#
_cell.length_a   1.000
_cell.length_b   1.000
_cell.length_c   1.000
_cell.angle_alpha   90.00
_cell.angle_beta   90.00
_cell.angle_gamma   90.00
#
_symmetry.space_group_name_H-M   'P 1'
#
loop_
_entity.id
_entity.type
_entity.pdbx_description
1 polymer ?
#
loop_
_entity_poly.entity_id
_entity_poly.type
_entity_poly.pdbx_seq_one_letter_code
_entity_poly.pdbx_strand_id
1 'polypeptide(L)'
;RLRSTVRSKGGFYNEMADGLARLPVETGGPMLVGAVRLMNEVIQSARKGKLTKNQYVMFQLADMMTWAEVANALCHKAAADESGPAFMNAAARLFAREAIGKIRANGLLISQGCGTILEDVASKLNALNTEQILAGSLADMDIVSKELAA
;
A
#
# COMPACT_ATOMS: atom_id res chain seq x y z
N ARG A 1 9.10 13.31 -1.19
CA ARG A 1 7.72 12.82 -1.03
C ARG A 1 7.11 13.22 0.31
N LEU A 2 7.73 12.89 1.44
CA LEU A 2 7.17 13.21 2.76
C LEU A 2 6.86 14.72 2.92
N ARG A 3 7.76 15.60 2.49
CA ARG A 3 7.53 17.05 2.53
C ARG A 3 6.35 17.48 1.66
N SER A 4 6.19 16.90 0.49
CA SER A 4 5.06 17.15 -0.40
C SER A 4 3.74 16.68 0.22
N THR A 5 3.72 15.47 0.76
CA THR A 5 2.55 14.89 1.45
C THR A 5 2.12 15.73 2.64
N VAL A 6 3.08 16.24 3.39
CA VAL A 6 2.86 17.11 4.54
C VAL A 6 2.29 18.48 4.11
N ARG A 7 2.83 19.08 3.06
CA ARG A 7 2.34 20.37 2.51
C ARG A 7 0.92 20.27 1.98
N SER A 8 0.61 19.19 1.28
CA SER A 8 -0.72 18.94 0.70
C SER A 8 -1.74 18.39 1.72
N LYS A 9 -1.36 18.29 3.01
CA LYS A 9 -2.21 17.69 4.06
C LYS A 9 -2.70 16.29 3.67
N GLY A 10 -1.86 15.52 3.00
CA GLY A 10 -2.18 14.18 2.54
C GLY A 10 -2.83 14.10 1.16
N GLY A 11 -2.97 15.20 0.45
CA GLY A 11 -3.58 15.25 -0.88
C GLY A 11 -2.92 14.31 -1.88
N PHE A 12 -1.60 14.20 -1.87
CA PHE A 12 -0.85 13.33 -2.79
C PHE A 12 -1.31 11.85 -2.73
N TYR A 13 -1.37 11.27 -1.53
CA TYR A 13 -1.77 9.86 -1.38
C TYR A 13 -3.28 9.66 -1.48
N ASN A 14 -4.08 10.66 -1.16
CA ASN A 14 -5.52 10.61 -1.42
C ASN A 14 -5.81 10.60 -2.93
N GLU A 15 -5.13 11.41 -3.72
CA GLU A 15 -5.23 11.37 -5.19
C GLU A 15 -4.75 10.04 -5.76
N MET A 16 -3.66 9.48 -5.24
CA MET A 16 -3.18 8.14 -5.60
C MET A 16 -4.27 7.09 -5.33
N ALA A 17 -4.88 7.11 -4.16
CA ALA A 17 -5.95 6.19 -3.79
C ALA A 17 -7.18 6.34 -4.70
N ASP A 18 -7.56 7.57 -5.05
CA ASP A 18 -8.64 7.83 -5.98
C ASP A 18 -8.34 7.28 -7.38
N GLY A 19 -7.10 7.43 -7.84
CA GLY A 19 -6.63 6.85 -9.11
C GLY A 19 -6.69 5.33 -9.11
N LEU A 20 -6.22 4.70 -8.04
CA LEU A 20 -6.28 3.23 -7.86
C LEU A 20 -7.70 2.69 -7.83
N ALA A 21 -8.63 3.43 -7.20
CA ALA A 21 -10.04 3.04 -7.11
C ALA A 21 -10.73 2.98 -8.48
N ARG A 22 -10.24 3.73 -9.45
CA ARG A 22 -10.77 3.75 -10.83
C ARG A 22 -10.20 2.66 -11.74
N LEU A 23 -9.16 1.95 -11.31
CA LEU A 23 -8.55 0.86 -12.08
C LEU A 23 -9.46 -0.39 -12.08
N PRO A 24 -9.36 -1.23 -13.12
CA PRO A 24 -10.03 -2.54 -13.12
C PRO A 24 -9.60 -3.39 -11.92
N VAL A 25 -10.53 -4.17 -11.37
CA VAL A 25 -10.28 -5.04 -10.21
C VAL A 25 -9.12 -6.01 -10.46
N GLU A 26 -8.98 -6.50 -11.69
CA GLU A 26 -7.94 -7.45 -12.11
C GLU A 26 -6.52 -6.94 -11.89
N THR A 27 -6.32 -5.63 -11.88
CA THR A 27 -5.01 -5.01 -11.68
C THR A 27 -4.52 -5.02 -10.24
N GLY A 28 -5.41 -5.27 -9.27
CA GLY A 28 -5.14 -5.14 -7.85
C GLY A 28 -5.21 -3.70 -7.31
N GLY A 29 -5.46 -2.71 -8.18
CA GLY A 29 -5.57 -1.30 -7.78
C GLY A 29 -6.63 -1.06 -6.71
N PRO A 30 -7.89 -1.44 -6.92
CA PRO A 30 -8.96 -1.25 -5.93
C PRO A 30 -8.66 -1.91 -4.58
N MET A 31 -7.98 -3.04 -4.55
CA MET A 31 -7.58 -3.72 -3.32
C MET A 31 -6.60 -2.90 -2.48
N LEU A 32 -5.75 -2.10 -3.12
CA LEU A 32 -4.70 -1.30 -2.47
C LEU A 32 -5.23 0.00 -1.84
N VAL A 33 -6.39 0.48 -2.24
CA VAL A 33 -6.95 1.79 -1.86
C VAL A 33 -7.00 1.99 -0.35
N GLY A 34 -7.57 1.03 0.38
CA GLY A 34 -7.70 1.11 1.83
C GLY A 34 -6.37 1.25 2.55
N ALA A 35 -5.37 0.47 2.12
CA ALA A 35 -4.03 0.52 2.71
C ALA A 35 -3.34 1.86 2.43
N VAL A 36 -3.46 2.42 1.22
CA VAL A 36 -2.88 3.73 0.88
C VAL A 36 -3.51 4.85 1.71
N ARG A 37 -4.83 4.82 1.91
CA ARG A 37 -5.52 5.81 2.76
C ARG A 37 -5.07 5.70 4.22
N LEU A 38 -4.96 4.48 4.75
CA LEU A 38 -4.47 4.27 6.12
C LEU A 38 -3.01 4.68 6.28
N MET A 39 -2.15 4.38 5.30
CA MET A 39 -0.77 4.89 5.28
C MET A 39 -0.74 6.42 5.38
N ASN A 40 -1.59 7.09 4.63
CA ASN A 40 -1.69 8.55 4.70
C ASN A 40 -2.10 9.03 6.09
N GLU A 41 -3.05 8.37 6.75
CA GLU A 41 -3.43 8.67 8.13
C GLU A 41 -2.25 8.47 9.11
N VAL A 42 -1.47 7.39 8.94
CA VAL A 42 -0.25 7.16 9.75
C VAL A 42 0.74 8.31 9.57
N ILE A 43 1.01 8.73 8.34
CA ILE A 43 1.92 9.84 8.04
C ILE A 43 1.45 11.13 8.73
N GLN A 44 0.17 11.48 8.58
CA GLN A 44 -0.37 12.71 9.17
C GLN A 44 -0.36 12.66 10.70
N SER A 45 -0.68 11.52 11.29
CA SER A 45 -0.68 11.30 12.74
C SER A 45 0.75 11.34 13.32
N ALA A 46 1.69 10.68 12.66
CA ALA A 46 3.11 10.73 13.04
C ALA A 46 3.66 12.15 13.02
N ARG A 47 3.24 12.94 12.04
CA ARG A 47 3.60 14.36 11.97
C ARG A 47 3.03 15.15 13.13
N LYS A 48 1.72 15.02 13.42
CA LYS A 48 1.06 15.69 14.53
C LYS A 48 1.72 15.36 15.88
N GLY A 49 2.08 14.10 16.06
CA GLY A 49 2.80 13.61 17.24
C GLY A 49 4.29 13.95 17.27
N LYS A 50 4.81 14.70 16.29
CA LYS A 50 6.23 15.05 16.14
C LYS A 50 7.16 13.82 16.03
N LEU A 51 6.62 12.65 15.70
CA LEU A 51 7.38 11.40 15.56
C LEU A 51 8.30 11.41 14.33
N THR A 52 8.05 12.28 13.36
CA THR A 52 8.88 12.43 12.15
C THR A 52 10.30 12.93 12.42
N LYS A 53 10.61 13.33 13.66
CA LYS A 53 11.97 13.64 14.11
C LYS A 53 12.76 12.38 14.50
N ASN A 54 12.07 11.27 14.73
CA ASN A 54 12.68 9.99 15.07
C ASN A 54 13.11 9.26 13.79
N GLN A 55 14.39 8.89 13.69
CA GLN A 55 14.96 8.25 12.52
C GLN A 55 14.32 6.87 12.24
N TYR A 56 14.02 6.10 13.27
CA TYR A 56 13.34 4.80 13.13
C TYR A 56 11.96 4.97 12.48
N VAL A 57 11.16 5.92 12.98
CA VAL A 57 9.84 6.23 12.41
C VAL A 57 9.96 6.68 10.96
N MET A 58 10.95 7.52 10.66
CA MET A 58 11.19 8.00 9.31
C MET A 58 11.51 6.87 8.33
N PHE A 59 12.29 5.88 8.76
CA PHE A 59 12.58 4.69 7.94
C PHE A 59 11.33 3.85 7.70
N GLN A 60 10.50 3.63 8.71
CA GLN A 60 9.25 2.89 8.55
C GLN A 60 8.29 3.60 7.58
N LEU A 61 8.17 4.91 7.70
CA LEU A 61 7.34 5.72 6.78
C LEU A 61 7.88 5.66 5.35
N ALA A 62 9.19 5.81 5.16
CA ALA A 62 9.82 5.75 3.84
C ALA A 62 9.60 4.39 3.16
N ASP A 63 9.71 3.31 3.92
CA ASP A 63 9.47 1.95 3.42
C ASP A 63 8.01 1.77 2.96
N MET A 64 7.04 2.18 3.80
CA MET A 64 5.62 2.13 3.44
C MET A 64 5.33 2.92 2.16
N MET A 65 5.88 4.12 2.06
CA MET A 65 5.70 4.99 0.89
C MET A 65 6.27 4.36 -0.38
N THR A 66 7.44 3.75 -0.28
CA THR A 66 8.09 3.05 -1.41
C THR A 66 7.22 1.89 -1.90
N TRP A 67 6.75 1.04 -0.99
CA TRP A 67 5.87 -0.07 -1.33
C TRP A 67 4.58 0.40 -2.01
N ALA A 68 3.94 1.43 -1.46
CA ALA A 68 2.71 1.99 -2.01
C ALA A 68 2.92 2.58 -3.41
N GLU A 69 3.99 3.35 -3.61
CA GLU A 69 4.27 4.00 -4.89
C GLU A 69 4.63 3.00 -5.99
N VAL A 70 5.42 1.97 -5.67
CA VAL A 70 5.75 0.90 -6.65
C VAL A 70 4.50 0.08 -6.98
N ALA A 71 3.70 -0.30 -5.98
CA ALA A 71 2.45 -1.02 -6.22
C ALA A 71 1.48 -0.21 -7.09
N ASN A 72 1.35 1.09 -6.82
CA ASN A 72 0.55 1.99 -7.66
C ASN A 72 1.03 2.00 -9.11
N ALA A 73 2.32 2.11 -9.34
CA ALA A 73 2.91 2.10 -10.68
C ALA A 73 2.64 0.78 -11.41
N LEU A 74 2.77 -0.35 -10.72
CA LEU A 74 2.51 -1.67 -11.31
C LEU A 74 1.03 -1.88 -11.65
N CYS A 75 0.10 -1.45 -10.79
CA CYS A 75 -1.32 -1.55 -11.07
C CYS A 75 -1.72 -0.71 -12.30
N HIS A 76 -1.20 0.50 -12.42
CA HIS A 76 -1.41 1.33 -13.60
C HIS A 76 -0.79 0.73 -14.86
N LYS A 77 0.41 0.17 -14.77
CA LYS A 77 1.07 -0.52 -15.88
C LYS A 77 0.26 -1.73 -16.33
N ALA A 78 -0.26 -2.53 -15.40
CA ALA A 78 -1.10 -3.68 -15.72
C ALA A 78 -2.39 -3.26 -16.43
N ALA A 79 -3.01 -2.15 -16.03
CA ALA A 79 -4.21 -1.61 -16.68
C ALA A 79 -3.95 -1.14 -18.12
N ALA A 80 -2.72 -0.71 -18.42
CA ALA A 80 -2.33 -0.23 -19.75
C ALA A 80 -1.74 -1.33 -20.65
N ASP A 81 -1.43 -2.50 -20.12
CA ASP A 81 -0.79 -3.59 -20.87
C ASP A 81 -1.81 -4.38 -21.70
N GLU A 82 -1.67 -4.32 -23.01
CA GLU A 82 -2.51 -5.04 -23.97
C GLU A 82 -1.86 -6.34 -24.47
N SER A 83 -0.57 -6.56 -24.22
CA SER A 83 0.21 -7.66 -24.80
C SER A 83 0.20 -8.96 -23.99
N GLY A 84 0.07 -8.87 -22.66
CA GLY A 84 0.07 -10.01 -21.76
C GLY A 84 -0.70 -9.74 -20.47
N PRO A 85 -2.01 -9.41 -20.56
CA PRO A 85 -2.77 -8.91 -19.42
C PRO A 85 -2.84 -9.88 -18.24
N ALA A 86 -2.91 -11.18 -18.50
CA ALA A 86 -2.99 -12.19 -17.43
C ALA A 86 -1.75 -12.19 -16.53
N PHE A 87 -0.56 -12.17 -17.13
CA PHE A 87 0.71 -12.11 -16.40
C PHE A 87 0.87 -10.79 -15.63
N MET A 88 0.67 -9.67 -16.31
CA MET A 88 0.83 -8.35 -15.69
C MET A 88 -0.17 -8.11 -14.57
N ASN A 89 -1.42 -8.53 -14.76
CA ASN A 89 -2.44 -8.44 -13.72
C ASN A 89 -2.10 -9.31 -12.50
N ALA A 90 -1.66 -10.54 -12.71
CA ALA A 90 -1.25 -11.43 -11.62
C ALA A 90 -0.05 -10.87 -10.86
N ALA A 91 0.98 -10.39 -11.55
CA ALA A 91 2.16 -9.77 -10.95
C ALA A 91 1.78 -8.51 -10.15
N ALA A 92 0.93 -7.65 -10.69
CA ALA A 92 0.48 -6.44 -10.02
C ALA A 92 -0.34 -6.77 -8.76
N ARG A 93 -1.25 -7.77 -8.82
CA ARG A 93 -1.99 -8.23 -7.64
C ARG A 93 -1.09 -8.79 -6.55
N LEU A 94 -0.11 -9.61 -6.91
CA LEU A 94 0.87 -10.15 -5.94
C LEU A 94 1.64 -9.02 -5.25
N PHE A 95 2.12 -8.05 -6.02
CA PHE A 95 2.85 -6.94 -5.45
C PHE A 95 1.95 -6.03 -4.59
N ALA A 96 0.71 -5.81 -4.99
CA ALA A 96 -0.27 -5.06 -4.20
C ALA A 96 -0.53 -5.73 -2.84
N ARG A 97 -0.64 -7.06 -2.78
CA ARG A 97 -0.78 -7.80 -1.52
C ARG A 97 0.42 -7.63 -0.60
N GLU A 98 1.63 -7.73 -1.16
CA GLU A 98 2.86 -7.47 -0.39
C GLU A 98 2.89 -6.03 0.15
N ALA A 99 2.55 -5.05 -0.67
CA ALA A 99 2.50 -3.66 -0.27
C ALA A 99 1.50 -3.43 0.88
N ILE A 100 0.31 -4.03 0.81
CA ILE A 100 -0.69 -3.96 1.87
C ILE A 100 -0.14 -4.55 3.18
N GLY A 101 0.51 -5.71 3.11
CA GLY A 101 1.15 -6.34 4.26
C GLY A 101 2.23 -5.48 4.89
N LYS A 102 3.08 -4.86 4.07
CA LYS A 102 4.14 -3.94 4.53
C LYS A 102 3.57 -2.67 5.16
N ILE A 103 2.58 -2.06 4.53
CA ILE A 103 1.90 -0.88 5.08
C ILE A 103 1.28 -1.21 6.44
N ARG A 104 0.58 -2.34 6.53
CA ARG A 104 -0.02 -2.78 7.80
C ARG A 104 1.05 -3.01 8.87
N ALA A 105 2.08 -3.79 8.59
CA ALA A 105 3.12 -4.13 9.56
C ALA A 105 3.87 -2.88 10.04
N ASN A 106 4.34 -2.06 9.12
CA ASN A 106 5.09 -0.84 9.46
C ASN A 106 4.20 0.19 10.16
N GLY A 107 2.95 0.31 9.72
CA GLY A 107 1.97 1.19 10.36
C GLY A 107 1.70 0.78 11.82
N LEU A 108 1.61 -0.52 12.10
CA LEU A 108 1.45 -1.04 13.47
C LEU A 108 2.69 -0.82 14.33
N LEU A 109 3.89 -0.98 13.78
CA LEU A 109 5.14 -0.67 14.47
C LEU A 109 5.18 0.79 14.94
N ILE A 110 4.74 1.72 14.09
CA ILE A 110 4.67 3.14 14.44
C ILE A 110 3.57 3.39 15.47
N SER A 111 2.36 2.90 15.21
CA SER A 111 1.18 3.24 16.01
C SER A 111 1.13 2.57 17.37
N GLN A 112 1.63 1.35 17.49
CA GLN A 112 1.67 0.60 18.76
C GLN A 112 3.04 0.68 19.44
N GLY A 113 4.13 0.75 18.68
CA GLY A 113 5.48 0.80 19.22
C GLY A 113 5.90 2.18 19.70
N CYS A 114 5.27 3.25 19.24
CA CYS A 114 5.64 4.63 19.56
C CYS A 114 4.65 5.34 20.51
N GLY A 115 3.72 4.59 21.11
CA GLY A 115 2.79 5.10 22.14
C GLY A 115 1.37 5.35 21.63
N THR A 116 0.53 5.87 22.53
CA THR A 116 -0.93 5.93 22.42
C THR A 116 -1.49 6.93 21.42
N ILE A 117 -0.65 7.78 20.83
CA ILE A 117 -1.08 8.88 19.96
C ILE A 117 -1.79 8.39 18.68
N LEU A 118 -1.56 7.12 18.30
CA LEU A 118 -2.07 6.56 17.06
C LEU A 118 -3.03 5.36 17.28
N GLU A 119 -3.67 5.26 18.42
CA GLU A 119 -4.60 4.14 18.74
C GLU A 119 -5.69 3.94 17.70
N ASP A 120 -6.32 5.03 17.24
CA ASP A 120 -7.39 4.95 16.22
C ASP A 120 -6.87 4.37 14.89
N VAL A 121 -5.66 4.76 14.50
CA VAL A 121 -5.04 4.27 13.27
C VAL A 121 -4.62 2.81 13.44
N ALA A 122 -4.08 2.43 14.59
CA ALA A 122 -3.74 1.04 14.90
C ALA A 122 -4.98 0.13 14.81
N SER A 123 -6.11 0.57 15.34
CA SER A 123 -7.37 -0.17 15.27
C SER A 123 -7.81 -0.37 13.80
N LYS A 124 -7.73 0.65 12.97
CA LYS A 124 -8.06 0.57 11.55
C LYS A 124 -7.11 -0.35 10.78
N LEU A 125 -5.80 -0.30 11.08
CA LEU A 125 -4.80 -1.19 10.48
C LEU A 125 -5.05 -2.66 10.87
N ASN A 126 -5.39 -2.91 12.11
CA ASN A 126 -5.77 -4.26 12.58
C ASN A 126 -7.05 -4.77 11.90
N ALA A 127 -7.97 -3.87 11.59
CA ALA A 127 -9.24 -4.20 10.92
C ALA A 127 -9.08 -4.46 9.41
N LEU A 128 -7.92 -4.21 8.80
CA LEU A 128 -7.66 -4.60 7.41
C LEU A 128 -7.86 -6.11 7.26
N ASN A 129 -8.78 -6.50 6.40
CA ASN A 129 -9.10 -7.90 6.16
C ASN A 129 -8.01 -8.56 5.31
N THR A 130 -6.92 -8.96 5.97
CA THR A 130 -5.77 -9.59 5.31
C THR A 130 -6.10 -10.95 4.72
N GLU A 131 -7.05 -11.69 5.29
CA GLU A 131 -7.50 -12.98 4.76
C GLU A 131 -8.12 -12.82 3.37
N GLN A 132 -9.04 -11.88 3.20
CA GLN A 132 -9.64 -11.56 1.91
C GLN A 132 -8.61 -11.04 0.91
N ILE A 133 -7.67 -10.22 1.38
CA ILE A 133 -6.59 -9.66 0.55
C ILE A 133 -5.67 -10.76 0.04
N LEU A 134 -5.34 -11.76 0.86
CA LEU A 134 -4.46 -12.86 0.50
C LEU A 134 -5.15 -13.95 -0.34
N ALA A 135 -6.47 -13.95 -0.39
CA ALA A 135 -7.22 -14.91 -1.20
C ALA A 135 -6.80 -14.81 -2.68
N GLY A 136 -6.54 -15.95 -3.31
CA GLY A 136 -6.11 -16.02 -4.70
C GLY A 136 -4.60 -15.83 -4.92
N SER A 137 -3.80 -15.65 -3.88
CA SER A 137 -2.34 -15.49 -4.01
C SER A 137 -1.68 -16.67 -4.71
N LEU A 138 -2.05 -17.89 -4.37
CA LEU A 138 -1.48 -19.10 -4.98
C LEU A 138 -1.81 -19.18 -6.47
N ALA A 139 -3.04 -18.87 -6.86
CA ALA A 139 -3.44 -18.84 -8.25
C ALA A 139 -2.64 -17.81 -9.06
N ASP A 140 -2.39 -16.63 -8.49
CA ASP A 140 -1.58 -15.61 -9.13
C ASP A 140 -0.10 -16.03 -9.22
N MET A 141 0.44 -16.69 -8.20
CA MET A 141 1.79 -17.25 -8.24
C MET A 141 1.93 -18.30 -9.35
N ASP A 142 0.92 -19.14 -9.56
CA ASP A 142 0.90 -20.15 -10.64
C ASP A 142 0.92 -19.48 -12.02
N ILE A 143 0.16 -18.41 -12.21
CA ILE A 143 0.16 -17.66 -13.48
C ILE A 143 1.56 -17.09 -13.75
N VAL A 144 2.16 -16.44 -12.77
CA VAL A 144 3.49 -15.82 -12.91
C VAL A 144 4.56 -16.87 -13.15
N SER A 145 4.56 -17.96 -12.39
CA SER A 145 5.56 -19.02 -12.52
C SER A 145 5.52 -19.74 -13.87
N LYS A 146 4.33 -19.99 -14.42
CA LYS A 146 4.16 -20.58 -15.74
C LYS A 146 4.74 -19.69 -16.84
N GLU A 147 4.49 -18.40 -16.79
CA GLU A 147 5.04 -17.44 -17.75
C GLU A 147 6.56 -17.36 -17.67
N LEU A 148 7.13 -17.33 -16.46
CA LEU A 148 8.57 -17.28 -16.24
C LEU A 148 9.29 -18.58 -16.63
N ALA A 149 8.60 -19.71 -16.61
CA ALA A 149 9.13 -21.03 -16.98
C ALA A 149 9.02 -21.32 -18.50
N ALA A 150 8.25 -20.53 -19.20
CA ALA A 150 8.02 -20.70 -20.65
C ALA A 150 9.27 -20.27 -21.53
#